data_ccc7b30d4727e20ca0547a3b8dcd17f4
#
_entry.id   ccc7b30d4727e20ca0547a3b8dcd17f4
#
_cell.length_a   1.000
_cell.length_b   1.000
_cell.length_c   1.000
_cell.angle_alpha   90.00
_cell.angle_beta   90.00
_cell.angle_gamma   90.00
#
_symmetry.space_group_name_H-M   'P 1'
#
loop_
_entity.id
_entity.type
_entity.pdbx_description
1 polymer ?
#
loop_
_entity_poly.entity_id
_entity_poly.type
_entity_poly.pdbx_seq_one_letter_code
_entity_poly.pdbx_strand_id
1 'polypeptide(L)'
;MNGESISKNSLSLDMAVALYSAANYPAAFEAFQSLAEQGDCVAQMWVGACYAAGTGVPYSMTEAFDWYLKAAEAGNVQAQTNVGAMLLQGDGCVKDIEQGLTWLERAASADDCGAQFNLATVYSNGKLVDVDQPRAFGWYLRAAQLGHYPSQARLGYCYQVGLGVERDRVQAFVWLSLAARHGVGTALIQLEQILEHMSSEQKQQGAMLLDRWGANDQRPAPWQ
;
A
#
# COMPACT_ATOMS: atom_id res chain seq x y z
N MET A 1 -4.09 -29.89 48.62
CA MET A 1 -3.59 -30.18 47.26
C MET A 1 -4.10 -29.09 46.35
N ASN A 2 -3.31 -28.04 46.23
CA ASN A 2 -3.65 -26.88 45.42
C ASN A 2 -3.17 -27.18 44.00
N GLY A 3 -4.09 -27.51 43.11
CA GLY A 3 -3.84 -27.57 41.68
C GLY A 3 -3.77 -26.16 41.14
N GLU A 4 -2.57 -25.62 41.06
CA GLU A 4 -2.29 -24.45 40.23
C GLU A 4 -2.62 -24.83 38.80
N SER A 5 -3.76 -24.35 38.31
CA SER A 5 -4.04 -24.34 36.87
C SER A 5 -3.01 -23.39 36.24
N ILE A 6 -2.01 -23.98 35.60
CA ILE A 6 -1.12 -23.27 34.69
C ILE A 6 -2.03 -22.58 33.69
N SER A 7 -2.12 -21.26 33.81
CA SER A 7 -2.73 -20.38 32.82
C SER A 7 -2.11 -20.76 31.48
N LYS A 8 -2.89 -21.37 30.57
CA LYS A 8 -2.50 -21.51 29.17
C LYS A 8 -2.18 -20.09 28.71
N ASN A 9 -0.91 -19.82 28.44
CA ASN A 9 -0.48 -18.59 27.78
C ASN A 9 -1.38 -18.45 26.54
N SER A 10 -2.36 -17.57 26.61
CA SER A 10 -3.27 -17.36 25.48
C SER A 10 -2.41 -16.81 24.35
N LEU A 11 -2.35 -17.58 23.28
CA LEU A 11 -1.69 -17.16 22.05
C LEU A 11 -2.25 -15.79 21.67
N SER A 12 -1.39 -14.80 21.50
CA SER A 12 -1.80 -13.44 21.11
C SER A 12 -1.21 -13.08 19.74
N LEU A 13 -1.88 -12.19 19.04
CA LEU A 13 -1.39 -11.68 17.76
C LEU A 13 0.02 -11.05 17.89
N ASP A 14 0.24 -10.29 18.97
CA ASP A 14 1.54 -9.68 19.25
C ASP A 14 2.67 -10.70 19.40
N MET A 15 2.38 -11.83 20.04
CA MET A 15 3.33 -12.93 20.18
C MET A 15 3.64 -13.57 18.82
N ALA A 16 2.64 -13.78 17.97
CA ALA A 16 2.83 -14.31 16.62
C ALA A 16 3.66 -13.36 15.75
N VAL A 17 3.40 -12.05 15.83
CA VAL A 17 4.19 -11.02 15.14
C VAL A 17 5.63 -10.96 15.68
N ALA A 18 5.83 -11.09 16.98
CA ALA A 18 7.17 -11.14 17.59
C ALA A 18 7.98 -12.36 17.10
N LEU A 19 7.34 -13.54 16.99
CA LEU A 19 7.97 -14.74 16.42
C LEU A 19 8.35 -14.53 14.95
N TYR A 20 7.48 -13.91 14.17
CA TYR A 20 7.76 -13.58 12.77
C TYR A 20 8.93 -12.62 12.63
N SER A 21 8.97 -11.57 13.45
CA SER A 21 10.06 -10.57 13.48
C SER A 21 11.39 -11.17 13.91
N ALA A 22 11.35 -12.22 14.77
CA ALA A 22 12.51 -13.00 15.17
C ALA A 22 12.94 -14.05 14.14
N ALA A 23 12.33 -14.06 12.95
CA ALA A 23 12.53 -15.03 11.86
C ALA A 23 12.22 -16.49 12.26
N ASN A 24 11.48 -16.72 13.34
CA ASN A 24 10.96 -18.04 13.72
C ASN A 24 9.63 -18.28 12.96
N TYR A 25 9.74 -18.40 11.65
CA TYR A 25 8.59 -18.47 10.75
C TYR A 25 7.67 -19.69 10.98
N PRO A 26 8.17 -20.91 11.24
CA PRO A 26 7.28 -22.03 11.51
C PRO A 26 6.40 -21.80 12.74
N ALA A 27 6.97 -21.37 13.87
CA ALA A 27 6.21 -21.09 15.08
C ALA A 27 5.27 -19.88 14.92
N ALA A 28 5.68 -18.86 14.15
CA ALA A 28 4.83 -17.72 13.82
C ALA A 28 3.62 -18.15 12.99
N PHE A 29 3.83 -19.01 11.97
CA PHE A 29 2.75 -19.52 11.13
C PHE A 29 1.74 -20.33 11.94
N GLU A 30 2.19 -21.28 12.80
CA GLU A 30 1.30 -22.04 13.68
C GLU A 30 0.48 -21.12 14.60
N ALA A 31 1.10 -20.07 15.13
CA ALA A 31 0.45 -19.08 15.97
C ALA A 31 -0.61 -18.28 15.19
N PHE A 32 -0.26 -17.75 14.00
CA PHE A 32 -1.22 -17.06 13.15
C PHE A 32 -2.37 -17.98 12.73
N GLN A 33 -2.08 -19.22 12.34
CA GLN A 33 -3.11 -20.18 11.93
C GLN A 33 -4.10 -20.45 13.04
N SER A 34 -3.62 -20.69 14.27
CA SER A 34 -4.50 -20.91 15.42
C SER A 34 -5.43 -19.75 15.73
N LEU A 35 -4.95 -18.50 15.57
CA LEU A 35 -5.77 -17.29 15.74
C LEU A 35 -6.74 -17.09 14.56
N ALA A 36 -6.28 -17.36 13.35
CA ALA A 36 -7.09 -17.25 12.13
C ALA A 36 -8.28 -18.21 12.12
N GLU A 37 -8.09 -19.43 12.64
CA GLU A 37 -9.15 -20.43 12.82
C GLU A 37 -10.19 -19.99 13.86
N GLN A 38 -9.83 -19.11 14.79
CA GLN A 38 -10.74 -18.49 15.76
C GLN A 38 -11.46 -17.25 15.18
N GLY A 39 -11.19 -16.89 13.92
CA GLY A 39 -11.86 -15.80 13.21
C GLY A 39 -11.15 -14.45 13.31
N ASP A 40 -9.91 -14.38 13.82
CA ASP A 40 -9.14 -13.15 13.81
C ASP A 40 -8.73 -12.78 12.38
N CYS A 41 -9.31 -11.69 11.84
CA CYS A 41 -9.09 -11.29 10.47
C CYS A 41 -7.66 -10.77 10.19
N VAL A 42 -6.96 -10.28 11.21
CA VAL A 42 -5.56 -9.87 11.07
C VAL A 42 -4.67 -11.10 10.99
N ALA A 43 -4.92 -12.11 11.83
CA ALA A 43 -4.22 -13.38 11.75
C ALA A 43 -4.49 -14.10 10.41
N GLN A 44 -5.73 -14.07 9.90
CA GLN A 44 -6.08 -14.60 8.57
C GLN A 44 -5.25 -13.91 7.46
N MET A 45 -5.10 -12.59 7.52
CA MET A 45 -4.26 -11.84 6.59
C MET A 45 -2.78 -12.28 6.69
N TRP A 46 -2.26 -12.50 7.91
CA TRP A 46 -0.89 -12.98 8.10
C TRP A 46 -0.68 -14.40 7.58
N VAL A 47 -1.65 -15.32 7.77
CA VAL A 47 -1.60 -16.66 7.18
C VAL A 47 -1.53 -16.58 5.65
N GLY A 48 -2.34 -15.73 5.03
CA GLY A 48 -2.27 -15.45 3.60
C GLY A 48 -0.88 -14.94 3.17
N ALA A 49 -0.30 -14.02 3.94
CA ALA A 49 1.04 -13.49 3.69
C ALA A 49 2.14 -14.57 3.81
N CYS A 50 2.02 -15.47 4.77
CA CYS A 50 2.94 -16.59 4.94
C CYS A 50 2.91 -17.54 3.73
N TYR A 51 1.72 -17.88 3.24
CA TYR A 51 1.59 -18.69 2.02
C TYR A 51 2.12 -17.98 0.77
N ALA A 52 1.83 -16.68 0.62
CA ALA A 52 2.31 -15.89 -0.51
C ALA A 52 3.83 -15.71 -0.54
N ALA A 53 4.48 -15.72 0.62
CA ALA A 53 5.94 -15.60 0.74
C ALA A 53 6.66 -16.96 0.90
N GLY A 54 5.94 -18.05 1.22
CA GLY A 54 6.55 -19.32 1.58
C GLY A 54 7.30 -19.27 2.92
N THR A 55 6.84 -18.44 3.87
CA THR A 55 7.49 -18.25 5.16
C THR A 55 6.81 -19.08 6.25
N GLY A 56 7.52 -20.08 6.76
CA GLY A 56 7.01 -21.05 7.74
C GLY A 56 6.09 -22.12 7.18
N VAL A 57 5.71 -22.01 5.90
CA VAL A 57 4.82 -22.92 5.16
C VAL A 57 5.26 -22.96 3.70
N PRO A 58 5.02 -24.04 2.94
CA PRO A 58 5.28 -24.07 1.51
C PRO A 58 4.50 -22.97 0.77
N TYR A 59 5.17 -22.32 -0.20
CA TYR A 59 4.55 -21.30 -1.04
C TYR A 59 3.32 -21.83 -1.77
N SER A 60 2.23 -21.06 -1.72
CA SER A 60 0.98 -21.34 -2.43
C SER A 60 0.15 -20.07 -2.59
N MET A 61 0.05 -19.55 -3.83
CA MET A 61 -0.80 -18.38 -4.10
C MET A 61 -2.30 -18.70 -3.98
N THR A 62 -2.71 -19.94 -4.22
CA THR A 62 -4.11 -20.35 -4.04
C THR A 62 -4.51 -20.30 -2.58
N GLU A 63 -3.71 -20.90 -1.67
CA GLU A 63 -3.94 -20.80 -0.25
C GLU A 63 -3.88 -19.35 0.25
N ALA A 64 -2.92 -18.56 -0.27
CA ALA A 64 -2.82 -17.14 0.06
C ALA A 64 -4.09 -16.38 -0.31
N PHE A 65 -4.64 -16.61 -1.52
CA PHE A 65 -5.89 -16.00 -1.96
C PHE A 65 -7.06 -16.36 -1.05
N ASP A 66 -7.21 -17.65 -0.72
CA ASP A 66 -8.32 -18.13 0.10
C ASP A 66 -8.29 -17.51 1.51
N TRP A 67 -7.11 -17.39 2.11
CA TRP A 67 -6.95 -16.75 3.41
C TRP A 67 -7.13 -15.24 3.36
N TYR A 68 -6.59 -14.57 2.34
CA TYR A 68 -6.84 -13.15 2.13
C TYR A 68 -8.32 -12.86 1.89
N LEU A 69 -9.04 -13.71 1.15
CA LEU A 69 -10.46 -13.52 0.90
C LEU A 69 -11.27 -13.61 2.21
N LYS A 70 -10.99 -14.60 3.07
CA LYS A 70 -11.63 -14.69 4.41
C LYS A 70 -11.38 -13.42 5.23
N ALA A 71 -10.14 -12.95 5.27
CA ALA A 71 -9.79 -11.72 6.00
C ALA A 71 -10.47 -10.47 5.40
N ALA A 72 -10.54 -10.36 4.08
CA ALA A 72 -11.15 -9.25 3.36
C ALA A 72 -12.67 -9.18 3.61
N GLU A 73 -13.35 -10.33 3.59
CA GLU A 73 -14.78 -10.47 3.91
C GLU A 73 -15.06 -10.11 5.37
N ALA A 74 -14.12 -10.44 6.29
CA ALA A 74 -14.17 -10.04 7.69
C ALA A 74 -13.79 -8.56 7.93
N GLY A 75 -13.50 -7.78 6.86
CA GLY A 75 -13.29 -6.34 6.92
C GLY A 75 -11.83 -5.91 7.03
N ASN A 76 -10.85 -6.81 6.92
CA ASN A 76 -9.44 -6.43 6.92
C ASN A 76 -9.10 -5.67 5.61
N VAL A 77 -8.77 -4.39 5.74
CA VAL A 77 -8.54 -3.48 4.59
C VAL A 77 -7.31 -3.88 3.77
N GLN A 78 -6.24 -4.29 4.42
CA GLN A 78 -5.03 -4.76 3.73
C GLN A 78 -5.30 -6.03 2.90
N ALA A 79 -6.09 -6.96 3.47
CA ALA A 79 -6.51 -8.16 2.74
C ALA A 79 -7.41 -7.82 1.55
N GLN A 80 -8.29 -6.82 1.66
CA GLN A 80 -9.09 -6.32 0.52
C GLN A 80 -8.20 -5.83 -0.62
N THR A 81 -7.11 -5.11 -0.30
CA THR A 81 -6.13 -4.66 -1.28
C THR A 81 -5.42 -5.84 -1.95
N ASN A 82 -5.02 -6.85 -1.17
CA ASN A 82 -4.36 -8.05 -1.69
C ASN A 82 -5.31 -8.85 -2.60
N VAL A 83 -6.55 -9.12 -2.17
CA VAL A 83 -7.56 -9.81 -2.98
C VAL A 83 -7.82 -9.07 -4.28
N GLY A 84 -7.99 -7.74 -4.22
CA GLY A 84 -8.20 -6.92 -5.40
C GLY A 84 -7.04 -7.03 -6.40
N ALA A 85 -5.80 -6.94 -5.93
CA ALA A 85 -4.61 -7.08 -6.76
C ALA A 85 -4.48 -8.49 -7.38
N MET A 86 -4.75 -9.54 -6.59
CA MET A 86 -4.70 -10.93 -7.04
C MET A 86 -5.75 -11.21 -8.11
N LEU A 87 -6.99 -10.75 -7.95
CA LEU A 87 -8.06 -10.88 -8.94
C LEU A 87 -7.73 -10.16 -10.26
N LEU A 88 -7.09 -8.98 -10.19
CA LEU A 88 -6.68 -8.25 -11.41
C LEU A 88 -5.59 -8.98 -12.21
N GLN A 89 -4.74 -9.76 -11.55
CA GLN A 89 -3.64 -10.47 -12.18
C GLN A 89 -3.99 -11.93 -12.50
N GLY A 90 -4.87 -12.55 -11.72
CA GLY A 90 -5.16 -13.99 -11.74
C GLY A 90 -4.15 -14.79 -10.90
N ASP A 91 -3.58 -14.17 -9.85
CA ASP A 91 -2.61 -14.80 -8.99
C ASP A 91 -3.30 -15.67 -7.94
N GLY A 92 -3.15 -16.99 -8.05
CA GLY A 92 -3.78 -17.95 -7.14
C GLY A 92 -5.30 -18.09 -7.29
N CYS A 93 -5.92 -17.34 -8.19
CA CYS A 93 -7.37 -17.36 -8.45
C CYS A 93 -7.67 -17.14 -9.94
N VAL A 94 -8.92 -17.31 -10.32
CA VAL A 94 -9.38 -16.93 -11.66
C VAL A 94 -9.39 -15.42 -11.76
N LYS A 95 -8.80 -14.89 -12.84
CA LYS A 95 -8.76 -13.46 -13.08
C LYS A 95 -10.17 -12.89 -13.24
N ASP A 96 -10.47 -11.84 -12.44
CA ASP A 96 -11.73 -11.12 -12.50
C ASP A 96 -11.47 -9.62 -12.24
N ILE A 97 -11.52 -8.84 -13.33
CA ILE A 97 -11.18 -7.42 -13.29
C ILE A 97 -12.24 -6.63 -12.51
N GLU A 98 -13.53 -6.97 -12.69
CA GLU A 98 -14.64 -6.24 -12.07
C GLU A 98 -14.63 -6.43 -10.54
N GLN A 99 -14.52 -7.67 -10.09
CA GLN A 99 -14.38 -7.95 -8.66
C GLN A 99 -13.10 -7.35 -8.09
N GLY A 100 -11.98 -7.45 -8.81
CA GLY A 100 -10.70 -6.88 -8.38
C GLY A 100 -10.79 -5.38 -8.14
N LEU A 101 -11.41 -4.63 -9.06
CA LEU A 101 -11.66 -3.20 -8.89
C LEU A 101 -12.58 -2.91 -7.71
N THR A 102 -13.64 -3.69 -7.53
CA THR A 102 -14.57 -3.52 -6.41
C THR A 102 -13.87 -3.65 -5.05
N TRP A 103 -13.00 -4.65 -4.89
CA TRP A 103 -12.23 -4.82 -3.67
C TRP A 103 -11.23 -3.68 -3.45
N LEU A 104 -10.53 -3.24 -4.50
CA LEU A 104 -9.62 -2.10 -4.41
C LEU A 104 -10.35 -0.80 -4.08
N GLU A 105 -11.53 -0.54 -4.68
CA GLU A 105 -12.33 0.66 -4.38
C GLU A 105 -12.81 0.66 -2.92
N ARG A 106 -13.19 -0.50 -2.39
CA ARG A 106 -13.55 -0.64 -0.98
C ARG A 106 -12.38 -0.30 -0.05
N ALA A 107 -11.21 -0.88 -0.30
CA ALA A 107 -10.01 -0.60 0.49
C ALA A 107 -9.54 0.86 0.33
N ALA A 108 -9.56 1.40 -0.89
CA ALA A 108 -9.19 2.80 -1.17
C ALA A 108 -10.11 3.80 -0.48
N SER A 109 -11.42 3.47 -0.32
CA SER A 109 -12.38 4.27 0.42
C SER A 109 -12.13 4.26 1.93
N ALA A 110 -11.44 3.24 2.44
CA ALA A 110 -10.95 3.15 3.81
C ALA A 110 -9.52 3.73 3.97
N ASP A 111 -9.11 4.60 3.04
CA ASP A 111 -7.82 5.29 3.01
C ASP A 111 -6.58 4.37 2.93
N ASP A 112 -6.72 3.16 2.39
CA ASP A 112 -5.56 2.32 2.08
C ASP A 112 -4.79 2.89 0.88
N CYS A 113 -3.57 3.33 1.14
CA CYS A 113 -2.72 3.95 0.11
C CYS A 113 -2.27 2.97 -0.96
N GLY A 114 -2.13 1.69 -0.62
CA GLY A 114 -1.78 0.63 -1.58
C GLY A 114 -2.89 0.41 -2.59
N ALA A 115 -4.14 0.32 -2.11
CA ALA A 115 -5.32 0.22 -2.98
C ALA A 115 -5.49 1.46 -3.86
N GLN A 116 -5.33 2.67 -3.29
CA GLN A 116 -5.38 3.93 -4.05
C GLN A 116 -4.31 3.97 -5.14
N PHE A 117 -3.08 3.55 -4.84
CA PHE A 117 -1.99 3.45 -5.82
C PHE A 117 -2.28 2.41 -6.92
N ASN A 118 -2.83 1.25 -6.55
CA ASN A 118 -3.20 0.20 -7.49
C ASN A 118 -4.29 0.67 -8.45
N LEU A 119 -5.37 1.32 -7.95
CA LEU A 119 -6.41 1.92 -8.78
C LEU A 119 -5.86 2.96 -9.73
N ALA A 120 -5.02 3.88 -9.22
CA ALA A 120 -4.36 4.88 -10.06
C ALA A 120 -3.54 4.24 -11.19
N THR A 121 -2.82 3.16 -10.87
CA THR A 121 -2.02 2.42 -11.85
C THR A 121 -2.89 1.74 -12.90
N VAL A 122 -4.02 1.14 -12.50
CA VAL A 122 -4.98 0.51 -13.44
C VAL A 122 -5.53 1.53 -14.43
N TYR A 123 -6.02 2.69 -13.94
CA TYR A 123 -6.57 3.73 -14.82
C TYR A 123 -5.52 4.48 -15.65
N SER A 124 -4.26 4.51 -15.22
CA SER A 124 -3.21 5.21 -15.96
C SER A 124 -2.62 4.43 -17.12
N ASN A 125 -2.60 3.09 -17.06
CA ASN A 125 -1.85 2.26 -18.02
C ASN A 125 -2.68 1.64 -19.14
N GLY A 126 -4.00 1.61 -19.03
CA GLY A 126 -4.92 1.09 -20.04
C GLY A 126 -4.83 -0.41 -20.34
N LYS A 127 -4.19 -1.21 -19.47
CA LYS A 127 -4.01 -2.65 -19.70
C LYS A 127 -5.22 -3.50 -19.34
N LEU A 128 -5.96 -3.07 -18.34
CA LEU A 128 -7.11 -3.81 -17.78
C LEU A 128 -8.44 -3.13 -18.06
N VAL A 129 -8.44 -1.80 -18.12
CA VAL A 129 -9.58 -0.93 -18.41
C VAL A 129 -9.10 0.20 -19.31
N ASP A 130 -10.01 0.94 -19.90
CA ASP A 130 -9.67 2.13 -20.69
C ASP A 130 -8.91 3.16 -19.84
N VAL A 131 -8.00 3.88 -20.49
CA VAL A 131 -7.19 4.92 -19.82
C VAL A 131 -8.09 6.05 -19.35
N ASP A 132 -7.99 6.38 -18.07
CA ASP A 132 -8.64 7.54 -17.44
C ASP A 132 -7.60 8.30 -16.59
N GLN A 133 -6.89 9.23 -17.25
CA GLN A 133 -5.82 9.99 -16.58
C GLN A 133 -6.34 10.90 -15.45
N PRO A 134 -7.49 11.60 -15.60
CA PRO A 134 -8.06 12.37 -14.49
C PRO A 134 -8.37 11.52 -13.26
N ARG A 135 -8.95 10.34 -13.45
CA ARG A 135 -9.27 9.41 -12.36
C ARG A 135 -8.00 8.86 -11.72
N ALA A 136 -7.00 8.48 -12.53
CA ALA A 136 -5.70 8.04 -12.05
C ALA A 136 -5.00 9.13 -11.21
N PHE A 137 -4.99 10.37 -11.70
CA PHE A 137 -4.45 11.52 -10.97
C PHE A 137 -5.15 11.70 -9.61
N GLY A 138 -6.47 11.63 -9.57
CA GLY A 138 -7.24 11.76 -8.32
C GLY A 138 -6.84 10.71 -7.26
N TRP A 139 -6.64 9.47 -7.68
CA TRP A 139 -6.18 8.41 -6.76
C TRP A 139 -4.72 8.57 -6.34
N TYR A 140 -3.80 8.95 -7.25
CA TYR A 140 -2.42 9.28 -6.88
C TYR A 140 -2.36 10.43 -5.87
N LEU A 141 -3.20 11.47 -6.05
CA LEU A 141 -3.27 12.61 -5.14
C LEU A 141 -3.67 12.18 -3.73
N ARG A 142 -4.74 11.38 -3.59
CA ARG A 142 -5.19 10.88 -2.29
C ARG A 142 -4.09 10.07 -1.58
N ALA A 143 -3.50 9.10 -2.26
CA ALA A 143 -2.42 8.31 -1.69
C ALA A 143 -1.18 9.15 -1.34
N ALA A 144 -0.81 10.13 -2.18
CA ALA A 144 0.32 11.01 -1.94
C ALA A 144 0.10 11.91 -0.71
N GLN A 145 -1.12 12.39 -0.50
CA GLN A 145 -1.52 13.17 0.67
C GLN A 145 -1.48 12.38 1.98
N LEU A 146 -1.67 11.07 1.91
CA LEU A 146 -1.51 10.14 3.04
C LEU A 146 -0.05 9.73 3.27
N GLY A 147 0.90 10.26 2.50
CA GLY A 147 2.33 10.00 2.67
C GLY A 147 2.86 8.81 1.86
N HIS A 148 2.11 8.29 0.88
CA HIS A 148 2.58 7.20 0.04
C HIS A 148 3.63 7.70 -0.97
N TYR A 149 4.91 7.46 -0.71
CA TYR A 149 6.02 8.00 -1.49
C TYR A 149 6.02 7.61 -2.98
N PRO A 150 5.69 6.36 -3.37
CA PRO A 150 5.53 6.03 -4.79
C PRO A 150 4.45 6.87 -5.47
N SER A 151 3.33 7.16 -4.79
CA SER A 151 2.27 8.03 -5.31
C SER A 151 2.72 9.49 -5.41
N GLN A 152 3.53 9.98 -4.46
CA GLN A 152 4.12 11.31 -4.55
C GLN A 152 4.99 11.47 -5.80
N ALA A 153 5.82 10.46 -6.12
CA ALA A 153 6.64 10.44 -7.33
C ALA A 153 5.77 10.44 -8.59
N ARG A 154 4.72 9.61 -8.62
CA ARG A 154 3.77 9.56 -9.75
C ARG A 154 3.00 10.86 -9.92
N LEU A 155 2.55 11.46 -8.82
CA LEU A 155 1.85 12.74 -8.82
C LEU A 155 2.75 13.86 -9.35
N GLY A 156 4.01 13.91 -8.91
CA GLY A 156 5.00 14.84 -9.43
C GLY A 156 5.20 14.69 -10.94
N TYR A 157 5.27 13.46 -11.43
CA TYR A 157 5.33 13.19 -12.86
C TYR A 157 4.05 13.65 -13.60
N CYS A 158 2.87 13.42 -13.03
CA CYS A 158 1.62 13.91 -13.63
C CYS A 158 1.62 15.42 -13.82
N TYR A 159 2.05 16.19 -12.81
CA TYR A 159 2.19 17.64 -12.93
C TYR A 159 3.28 18.07 -13.91
N GLN A 160 4.40 17.30 -14.00
CA GLN A 160 5.49 17.60 -14.93
C GLN A 160 5.05 17.51 -16.40
N VAL A 161 4.27 16.48 -16.75
CA VAL A 161 3.91 16.20 -18.15
C VAL A 161 2.47 16.58 -18.52
N GLY A 162 1.60 16.81 -17.52
CA GLY A 162 0.19 17.16 -17.73
C GLY A 162 -0.69 15.93 -17.93
N LEU A 163 -0.53 14.89 -17.12
CA LEU A 163 -1.39 13.68 -17.16
C LEU A 163 -2.53 13.81 -16.18
N GLY A 164 -3.75 13.98 -16.69
CA GLY A 164 -4.97 14.13 -15.88
C GLY A 164 -5.08 15.46 -15.12
N VAL A 165 -4.11 16.37 -15.32
CA VAL A 165 -4.02 17.69 -14.70
C VAL A 165 -3.24 18.64 -15.62
N GLU A 166 -3.43 19.95 -15.48
CA GLU A 166 -2.57 20.92 -16.13
C GLU A 166 -1.12 20.83 -15.63
N ARG A 167 -0.18 21.12 -16.53
CA ARG A 167 1.25 21.15 -16.18
C ARG A 167 1.52 22.23 -15.14
N ASP A 168 2.17 21.85 -14.06
CA ASP A 168 2.62 22.74 -13.01
C ASP A 168 4.01 22.32 -12.51
N ARG A 169 5.04 23.06 -12.88
CA ARG A 169 6.41 22.76 -12.48
C ARG A 169 6.64 22.95 -10.98
N VAL A 170 5.92 23.86 -10.36
CA VAL A 170 6.04 24.11 -8.91
C VAL A 170 5.47 22.94 -8.12
N GLN A 171 4.28 22.47 -8.50
CA GLN A 171 3.68 21.27 -7.89
C GLN A 171 4.53 20.02 -8.16
N ALA A 172 5.00 19.86 -9.41
CA ALA A 172 5.90 18.74 -9.74
C ALA A 172 7.16 18.75 -8.86
N PHE A 173 7.81 19.92 -8.70
CA PHE A 173 8.96 20.09 -7.82
C PHE A 173 8.65 19.70 -6.37
N VAL A 174 7.52 20.15 -5.82
CA VAL A 174 7.12 19.83 -4.44
C VAL A 174 6.97 18.32 -4.25
N TRP A 175 6.16 17.67 -5.08
CA TRP A 175 5.86 16.25 -4.93
C TRP A 175 7.06 15.35 -5.22
N LEU A 176 7.89 15.68 -6.23
CA LEU A 176 9.14 14.95 -6.50
C LEU A 176 10.14 15.12 -5.35
N SER A 177 10.24 16.32 -4.77
CA SER A 177 11.13 16.56 -3.63
C SER A 177 10.72 15.75 -2.39
N LEU A 178 9.41 15.65 -2.10
CA LEU A 178 8.89 14.81 -1.01
C LEU A 178 9.25 13.34 -1.25
N ALA A 179 9.00 12.80 -2.44
CA ALA A 179 9.33 11.43 -2.78
C ALA A 179 10.85 11.16 -2.74
N ALA A 180 11.67 12.08 -3.23
CA ALA A 180 13.13 11.95 -3.25
C ALA A 180 13.73 11.92 -1.84
N ARG A 181 13.21 12.71 -0.89
CA ARG A 181 13.63 12.69 0.53
C ARG A 181 13.48 11.29 1.17
N HIS A 182 12.54 10.49 0.68
CA HIS A 182 12.27 9.13 1.14
C HIS A 182 12.89 8.04 0.25
N GLY A 183 13.88 8.40 -0.57
CA GLY A 183 14.68 7.45 -1.33
C GLY A 183 14.05 6.92 -2.62
N VAL A 184 12.99 7.54 -3.14
CA VAL A 184 12.43 7.18 -4.45
C VAL A 184 13.36 7.67 -5.57
N GLY A 185 14.26 6.80 -6.05
CA GLY A 185 15.32 7.16 -7.00
C GLY A 185 14.80 7.76 -8.31
N THR A 186 13.67 7.29 -8.83
CA THR A 186 13.04 7.87 -10.03
C THR A 186 12.61 9.33 -9.83
N ALA A 187 12.17 9.69 -8.61
CA ALA A 187 11.79 11.05 -8.28
C ALA A 187 13.01 12.00 -8.27
N LEU A 188 14.18 11.53 -7.84
CA LEU A 188 15.41 12.33 -7.86
C LEU A 188 15.80 12.70 -9.29
N ILE A 189 15.79 11.72 -10.20
CA ILE A 189 16.11 11.96 -11.63
C ILE A 189 15.15 12.97 -12.25
N GLN A 190 13.85 12.83 -11.99
CA GLN A 190 12.84 13.75 -12.50
C GLN A 190 12.96 15.15 -11.89
N LEU A 191 13.34 15.23 -10.61
CA LEU A 191 13.58 16.49 -9.93
C LEU A 191 14.75 17.27 -10.53
N GLU A 192 15.85 16.60 -10.85
CA GLU A 192 16.98 17.20 -11.55
C GLU A 192 16.54 17.78 -12.89
N GLN A 193 15.82 17.03 -13.71
CA GLN A 193 15.31 17.45 -15.00
C GLN A 193 14.40 18.69 -14.91
N ILE A 194 13.50 18.73 -13.91
CA ILE A 194 12.58 19.87 -13.80
C ILE A 194 13.29 21.13 -13.30
N LEU A 195 14.29 20.99 -12.43
CA LEU A 195 15.09 22.10 -11.92
C LEU A 195 15.83 22.87 -13.01
N GLU A 196 16.26 22.21 -14.08
CA GLU A 196 16.90 22.84 -15.25
C GLU A 196 15.95 23.81 -15.97
N HIS A 197 14.64 23.60 -15.87
CA HIS A 197 13.62 24.32 -16.62
C HIS A 197 12.77 25.26 -15.73
N MET A 198 13.08 25.36 -14.43
CA MET A 198 12.40 26.26 -13.50
C MET A 198 13.10 27.60 -13.37
N SER A 199 12.31 28.68 -13.36
CA SER A 199 12.81 30.02 -13.01
C SER A 199 13.19 30.09 -11.52
N SER A 200 13.95 31.10 -11.13
CA SER A 200 14.29 31.38 -9.72
C SER A 200 13.05 31.59 -8.87
N GLU A 201 12.03 32.25 -9.39
CA GLU A 201 10.76 32.49 -8.72
C GLU A 201 9.99 31.18 -8.47
N GLN A 202 9.93 30.29 -9.48
CA GLN A 202 9.30 28.98 -9.35
C GLN A 202 10.01 28.11 -8.30
N LYS A 203 11.35 28.13 -8.27
CA LYS A 203 12.15 27.42 -7.25
C LYS A 203 11.86 27.93 -5.84
N GLN A 204 11.81 29.28 -5.69
CA GLN A 204 11.49 29.90 -4.40
C GLN A 204 10.06 29.56 -3.95
N GLN A 205 9.08 29.64 -4.85
CA GLN A 205 7.69 29.24 -4.55
C GLN A 205 7.59 27.78 -4.15
N GLY A 206 8.27 26.88 -4.86
CA GLY A 206 8.32 25.47 -4.52
C GLY A 206 8.93 25.20 -3.15
N ALA A 207 10.03 25.88 -2.81
CA ALA A 207 10.67 25.77 -1.52
C ALA A 207 9.74 26.21 -0.38
N MET A 208 9.03 27.35 -0.55
CA MET A 208 8.03 27.82 0.44
C MET A 208 6.90 26.81 0.65
N LEU A 209 6.45 26.14 -0.42
CA LEU A 209 5.42 25.10 -0.30
C LEU A 209 5.93 23.88 0.44
N LEU A 210 7.18 23.45 0.16
CA LEU A 210 7.81 22.33 0.88
C LEU A 210 7.96 22.60 2.37
N ASP A 211 8.34 23.82 2.76
CA ASP A 211 8.45 24.19 4.18
C ASP A 211 7.11 24.12 4.90
N ARG A 212 6.02 24.50 4.22
CA ARG A 212 4.66 24.35 4.77
C ARG A 212 4.26 22.88 4.94
N TRP A 213 4.65 22.01 4.02
CA TRP A 213 4.43 20.57 4.14
C TRP A 213 5.25 19.99 5.28
N GLY A 214 6.53 20.34 5.40
CA GLY A 214 7.41 19.88 6.49
C GLY A 214 6.96 20.33 7.87
N ALA A 215 6.36 21.52 8.00
CA ALA A 215 5.79 22.01 9.25
C ALA A 215 4.49 21.26 9.67
N ASN A 216 3.77 20.67 8.71
CA ASN A 216 2.56 19.87 8.94
C ASN A 216 2.84 18.35 9.06
N ASP A 217 4.07 17.90 8.80
CA ASP A 217 4.45 16.48 8.73
C ASP A 217 4.75 15.87 10.11
N GLN A 218 3.99 16.27 11.14
CA GLN A 218 3.92 15.55 12.43
C GLN A 218 2.88 14.40 12.41
N ARG A 219 2.43 13.96 11.24
CA ARG A 219 1.61 12.77 11.15
C ARG A 219 2.51 11.53 11.22
N PRO A 220 2.33 10.64 12.20
CA PRO A 220 3.03 9.36 12.19
C PRO A 220 2.65 8.64 10.90
N ALA A 221 3.66 8.12 10.20
CA ALA A 221 3.42 7.27 9.05
C ALA A 221 2.57 6.08 9.50
N PRO A 222 1.46 5.77 8.83
CA PRO A 222 0.54 4.72 9.26
C PRO A 222 1.10 3.29 9.16
N TRP A 223 2.41 3.13 8.88
CA TRP A 223 3.13 1.86 8.74
C TRP A 223 4.39 1.72 9.61
N GLN A 224 4.45 2.38 10.74
CA GLN A 224 5.42 2.03 11.79
C GLN A 224 4.84 1.02 12.74
#